data_19221d8441d053a6a724e00be0be6e49
#
_entry.id   19221d8441d053a6a724e00be0be6e49
#
_cell.length_a   1.000
_cell.length_b   1.000
_cell.length_c   1.000
_cell.angle_alpha   90.00
_cell.angle_beta   90.00
_cell.angle_gamma   90.00
#
_symmetry.space_group_name_H-M   'P 1'
#
loop_
_entity.id
_entity.type
_entity.pdbx_description
1 polymer ?
#
loop_
_entity_poly.entity_id
_entity_poly.type
_entity_poly.pdbx_seq_one_letter_code
_entity_poly.pdbx_strand_id
1 'polypeptide(L)'
;MSTTPFVIEYNKAYKHCKENQHKDPSKWLDFNQTFSHGKQGLVGLLTSKKDPSKKYVFKVSQYINYLVEHEYVVMKGLNDIAFFCPHFCKVYGTLRCSVDPCKRKSGNPFDTEGKTSIKKEVLLMEYVNNAPKLCSYIKSSKIPENIIYSSIKQVLLAISIAQRKKNFTHYDLHSDNVLMKRCDKDL
;
A
#
# COMPACT_ATOMS: atom_id res chain seq x y z
N MET A 1 -7.41 -1.58 -27.36
CA MET A 1 -7.77 -1.20 -25.97
C MET A 1 -6.70 -0.24 -25.48
N SER A 2 -7.03 1.05 -25.25
CA SER A 2 -6.05 2.01 -24.74
C SER A 2 -5.80 1.66 -23.27
N THR A 3 -4.58 1.24 -22.96
CA THR A 3 -4.13 1.07 -21.57
C THR A 3 -4.12 2.43 -20.89
N THR A 4 -4.88 2.59 -19.82
CA THR A 4 -4.89 3.85 -19.05
C THR A 4 -3.48 4.12 -18.48
N PRO A 5 -3.06 5.40 -18.35
CA PRO A 5 -1.76 5.75 -17.76
C PRO A 5 -1.48 5.05 -16.43
N PHE A 6 -2.53 4.86 -15.64
CA PHE A 6 -2.50 4.17 -14.35
C PHE A 6 -2.08 2.68 -14.45
N VAL A 7 -2.53 1.96 -15.48
CA VAL A 7 -2.14 0.56 -15.71
C VAL A 7 -0.68 0.48 -16.15
N ILE A 8 -0.23 1.44 -16.94
CA ILE A 8 1.17 1.50 -17.41
C ILE A 8 2.12 1.73 -16.23
N GLU A 9 1.82 2.66 -15.34
CA GLU A 9 2.65 2.93 -14.15
C GLU A 9 2.70 1.72 -13.22
N TYR A 10 1.55 1.09 -12.96
CA TYR A 10 1.50 -0.13 -12.16
C TYR A 10 2.39 -1.22 -12.75
N ASN A 11 2.24 -1.50 -14.05
CA ASN A 11 3.02 -2.56 -14.70
C ASN A 11 4.52 -2.30 -14.65
N LYS A 12 4.96 -1.03 -14.79
CA LYS A 12 6.36 -0.65 -14.64
C LYS A 12 6.87 -0.89 -13.22
N ALA A 13 6.11 -0.47 -12.21
CA ALA A 13 6.48 -0.67 -10.81
C ALA A 13 6.47 -2.15 -10.42
N TYR A 14 5.47 -2.91 -10.87
CA TYR A 14 5.38 -4.36 -10.65
C TYR A 14 6.55 -5.10 -11.29
N LYS A 15 6.89 -4.81 -12.54
CA LYS A 15 8.04 -5.39 -13.23
C LYS A 15 9.34 -5.10 -12.48
N HIS A 16 9.56 -3.85 -12.10
CA HIS A 16 10.74 -3.44 -11.35
C HIS A 16 10.84 -4.17 -9.99
N CYS A 17 9.74 -4.32 -9.28
CA CYS A 17 9.71 -5.09 -8.04
C CYS A 17 10.07 -6.57 -8.29
N LYS A 18 9.47 -7.21 -9.29
CA LYS A 18 9.73 -8.62 -9.64
C LYS A 18 11.18 -8.89 -10.03
N GLU A 19 11.80 -8.00 -10.79
CA GLU A 19 13.21 -8.11 -11.20
C GLU A 19 14.20 -7.98 -10.03
N ASN A 20 13.78 -7.37 -8.93
CA ASN A 20 14.66 -7.04 -7.81
C ASN A 20 14.29 -7.75 -6.49
N GLN A 21 13.12 -8.42 -6.40
CA GLN A 21 12.63 -9.02 -5.14
C GLN A 21 13.57 -10.06 -4.52
N HIS A 22 14.48 -10.66 -5.31
CA HIS A 22 15.45 -11.64 -4.83
C HIS A 22 16.77 -10.99 -4.36
N LYS A 23 16.94 -9.69 -4.59
CA LYS A 23 18.12 -8.94 -4.19
C LYS A 23 17.92 -8.38 -2.80
N ASP A 24 19.03 -8.11 -2.12
CA ASP A 24 19.00 -7.35 -0.88
C ASP A 24 18.26 -6.01 -1.10
N PRO A 25 17.18 -5.72 -0.35
CA PRO A 25 16.43 -4.47 -0.50
C PRO A 25 17.30 -3.22 -0.42
N SER A 26 18.33 -3.20 0.40
CA SER A 26 19.26 -2.09 0.53
C SER A 26 20.02 -1.74 -0.75
N LYS A 27 20.10 -2.67 -1.72
CA LYS A 27 20.78 -2.44 -3.00
C LYS A 27 19.93 -1.69 -4.02
N TRP A 28 18.61 -1.67 -3.87
CA TRP A 28 17.72 -1.10 -4.87
C TRP A 28 16.62 -0.19 -4.31
N LEU A 29 16.45 -0.16 -2.98
CA LEU A 29 15.51 0.70 -2.26
C LEU A 29 16.22 1.57 -1.25
N ASP A 30 15.79 2.81 -1.15
CA ASP A 30 16.11 3.75 -0.10
C ASP A 30 14.92 3.90 0.85
N PHE A 31 15.20 3.90 2.14
CA PHE A 31 14.21 4.24 3.15
C PHE A 31 14.00 5.75 3.19
N ASN A 32 12.75 6.19 3.17
CA ASN A 32 12.39 7.60 3.27
C ASN A 32 11.87 7.95 4.66
N GLN A 33 10.79 7.30 5.09
CA GLN A 33 10.14 7.62 6.36
C GLN A 33 9.21 6.51 6.82
N THR A 34 8.91 6.52 8.11
CA THR A 34 7.83 5.73 8.71
C THR A 34 6.56 6.59 8.76
N PHE A 35 5.43 6.07 8.29
CA PHE A 35 4.13 6.75 8.38
C PHE A 35 3.46 6.51 9.71
N SER A 36 3.43 5.27 10.13
CA SER A 36 2.82 4.86 11.39
C SER A 36 3.42 3.55 11.89
N HIS A 37 3.37 3.37 13.18
CA HIS A 37 3.48 2.08 13.81
C HIS A 37 2.22 1.88 14.62
N GLY A 38 1.43 0.91 14.21
CA GLY A 38 0.21 0.51 14.90
C GLY A 38 0.41 -0.83 15.60
N LYS A 39 -0.67 -1.31 16.23
CA LYS A 39 -0.71 -2.66 16.82
C LYS A 39 -0.39 -3.77 15.80
N GLN A 40 -0.62 -3.53 14.52
CA GLN A 40 -0.42 -4.50 13.44
C GLN A 40 0.99 -4.47 12.84
N GLY A 41 1.80 -3.46 13.10
CA GLY A 41 3.15 -3.39 12.57
C GLY A 41 3.60 -1.99 12.15
N LEU A 42 4.69 -1.96 11.39
CA LEU A 42 5.35 -0.76 10.89
C LEU A 42 4.97 -0.53 9.43
N VAL A 43 4.57 0.68 9.08
CA VAL A 43 4.26 1.11 7.72
C VAL A 43 5.08 2.34 7.37
N GLY A 44 5.67 2.37 6.19
CA GLY A 44 6.46 3.51 5.75
C GLY A 44 6.67 3.56 4.24
N LEU A 45 7.57 4.42 3.81
CA LEU A 45 7.86 4.73 2.42
C LEU A 45 9.27 4.31 2.03
N LEU A 46 9.37 3.63 0.90
CA LEU A 46 10.61 3.32 0.20
C LEU A 46 10.60 3.95 -1.18
N THR A 47 11.78 4.32 -1.67
CA THR A 47 11.97 4.86 -3.02
C THR A 47 13.01 4.02 -3.76
N SER A 48 12.81 3.78 -5.06
CA SER A 48 13.81 3.10 -5.88
C SER A 48 15.06 3.96 -6.05
N LYS A 49 16.24 3.38 -5.82
CA LYS A 49 17.54 4.03 -6.03
C LYS A 49 17.79 4.42 -7.49
N LYS A 50 17.30 3.61 -8.43
CA LYS A 50 17.46 3.85 -9.87
C LYS A 50 16.48 4.87 -10.43
N ASP A 51 15.30 4.97 -9.83
CA ASP A 51 14.23 5.83 -10.31
C ASP A 51 13.44 6.39 -9.12
N PRO A 52 13.81 7.57 -8.61
CA PRO A 52 13.15 8.19 -7.46
C PRO A 52 11.64 8.48 -7.64
N SER A 53 11.14 8.45 -8.87
CA SER A 53 9.70 8.55 -9.13
C SER A 53 8.94 7.30 -8.68
N LYS A 54 9.61 6.15 -8.57
CA LYS A 54 9.02 4.89 -8.12
C LYS A 54 9.08 4.79 -6.61
N LYS A 55 7.92 4.96 -6.01
CA LYS A 55 7.72 4.90 -4.56
C LYS A 55 6.87 3.70 -4.18
N TYR A 56 7.19 3.11 -3.04
CA TYR A 56 6.52 1.92 -2.51
C TYR A 56 6.16 2.16 -1.04
N VAL A 57 4.94 1.83 -0.68
CA VAL A 57 4.61 1.67 0.74
C VAL A 57 5.08 0.29 1.16
N PHE A 58 5.81 0.22 2.26
CA PHE A 58 6.15 -1.05 2.89
C PHE A 58 5.33 -1.26 4.15
N LYS A 59 5.02 -2.52 4.44
CA LYS A 59 4.42 -2.95 5.70
C LYS A 59 5.16 -4.15 6.25
N VAL A 60 5.54 -4.06 7.53
CA VAL A 60 6.20 -5.14 8.29
C VAL A 60 5.30 -5.50 9.45
N SER A 61 4.91 -6.77 9.57
CA SER A 61 4.18 -7.24 10.74
C SER A 61 5.05 -7.21 11.99
N GLN A 62 4.47 -6.74 13.10
CA GLN A 62 5.20 -6.67 14.36
C GLN A 62 5.50 -8.07 14.92
N TYR A 63 4.58 -9.01 14.78
CA TYR A 63 4.65 -10.31 15.46
C TYR A 63 4.90 -11.47 14.50
N ILE A 64 4.04 -11.68 13.52
CA ILE A 64 3.97 -12.89 12.72
C ILE A 64 4.06 -12.57 11.21
N ASN A 65 4.96 -13.23 10.47
CA ASN A 65 5.06 -13.08 9.02
C ASN A 65 3.79 -13.50 8.29
N TYR A 66 3.07 -14.49 8.81
CA TYR A 66 1.81 -14.99 8.24
C TYR A 66 0.79 -13.89 7.96
N LEU A 67 0.71 -12.84 8.80
CA LEU A 67 -0.22 -11.73 8.56
C LEU A 67 0.13 -10.96 7.29
N VAL A 68 1.40 -10.80 6.98
CA VAL A 68 1.88 -10.16 5.74
C VAL A 68 1.58 -11.02 4.53
N GLU A 69 1.81 -12.32 4.64
CA GLU A 69 1.53 -13.28 3.56
C GLU A 69 0.04 -13.35 3.25
N HIS A 70 -0.80 -13.41 4.30
CA HIS A 70 -2.25 -13.38 4.14
C HIS A 70 -2.72 -12.08 3.47
N GLU A 71 -2.25 -10.93 3.92
CA GLU A 71 -2.57 -9.62 3.32
C GLU A 71 -2.13 -9.57 1.85
N TYR A 72 -0.94 -10.10 1.55
CA TYR A 72 -0.46 -10.20 0.17
C TYR A 72 -1.39 -11.01 -0.74
N VAL A 73 -1.83 -12.18 -0.29
CA VAL A 73 -2.73 -13.05 -1.08
C VAL A 73 -4.06 -12.36 -1.33
N VAL A 74 -4.65 -11.72 -0.32
CA VAL A 74 -5.91 -10.98 -0.44
C VAL A 74 -5.75 -9.81 -1.43
N MET A 75 -4.73 -8.97 -1.25
CA MET A 75 -4.49 -7.83 -2.14
C MET A 75 -4.17 -8.26 -3.57
N LYS A 76 -3.45 -9.36 -3.75
CA LYS A 76 -3.19 -9.94 -5.08
C LYS A 76 -4.50 -10.35 -5.76
N GLY A 77 -5.42 -10.97 -5.02
CA GLY A 77 -6.77 -11.27 -5.53
C GLY A 77 -7.56 -10.02 -5.95
N LEU A 78 -7.39 -8.90 -5.21
CA LEU A 78 -8.01 -7.62 -5.56
C LEU A 78 -7.34 -6.95 -6.77
N ASN A 79 -6.03 -7.17 -6.99
CA ASN A 79 -5.35 -6.68 -8.20
C ASN A 79 -5.99 -7.23 -9.49
N ASP A 80 -6.55 -8.45 -9.47
CA ASP A 80 -7.18 -9.06 -10.65
C ASP A 80 -8.42 -8.31 -11.12
N ILE A 81 -9.10 -7.60 -10.22
CA ILE A 81 -10.29 -6.81 -10.54
C ILE A 81 -9.99 -5.33 -10.76
N ALA A 82 -8.74 -4.90 -10.59
CA ALA A 82 -8.35 -3.49 -10.62
C ALA A 82 -8.61 -2.80 -11.97
N PHE A 83 -8.77 -3.54 -13.05
CA PHE A 83 -9.01 -2.99 -14.38
C PHE A 83 -10.43 -2.36 -14.52
N PHE A 84 -11.41 -2.87 -13.76
CA PHE A 84 -12.80 -2.33 -13.74
C PHE A 84 -13.22 -1.85 -12.34
N CYS A 85 -12.45 -2.13 -11.30
CA CYS A 85 -12.64 -1.65 -9.94
C CYS A 85 -11.31 -1.16 -9.34
N PRO A 86 -10.83 0.03 -9.73
CA PRO A 86 -9.49 0.54 -9.38
C PRO A 86 -9.41 1.14 -7.97
N HIS A 87 -10.34 0.83 -7.09
CA HIS A 87 -10.47 1.45 -5.76
C HIS A 87 -9.66 0.77 -4.65
N PHE A 88 -8.94 -0.30 -4.95
CA PHE A 88 -8.06 -0.97 -3.98
C PHE A 88 -6.59 -0.64 -4.27
N CYS A 89 -5.84 -0.33 -3.20
CA CYS A 89 -4.39 -0.20 -3.33
C CYS A 89 -3.80 -1.50 -3.88
N LYS A 90 -2.90 -1.37 -4.85
CA LYS A 90 -2.29 -2.52 -5.50
C LYS A 90 -1.11 -3.05 -4.70
N VAL A 91 -0.95 -4.36 -4.69
CA VAL A 91 0.24 -4.99 -4.14
C VAL A 91 1.23 -5.34 -5.26
N TYR A 92 2.51 -5.14 -5.00
CA TYR A 92 3.59 -5.48 -5.92
C TYR A 92 4.25 -6.82 -5.58
N GLY A 93 4.41 -7.13 -4.30
CA GLY A 93 5.04 -8.37 -3.86
C GLY A 93 5.42 -8.34 -2.39
N THR A 94 6.16 -9.36 -1.98
CA THR A 94 6.80 -9.43 -0.68
C THR A 94 8.31 -9.51 -0.83
N LEU A 95 9.03 -9.02 0.18
CA LEU A 95 10.47 -9.12 0.31
C LEU A 95 10.81 -9.78 1.64
N ARG A 96 11.81 -10.65 1.64
CA ARG A 96 12.33 -11.22 2.89
C ARG A 96 13.66 -10.56 3.23
N CYS A 97 13.71 -9.81 4.32
CA CYS A 97 14.90 -9.06 4.72
C CYS A 97 15.06 -9.01 6.24
N SER A 98 16.27 -8.60 6.66
CA SER A 98 16.56 -8.33 8.07
C SER A 98 15.94 -7.02 8.48
N VAL A 99 15.33 -6.98 9.66
CA VAL A 99 14.70 -5.81 10.25
C VAL A 99 15.16 -5.68 11.70
N ASP A 100 15.48 -4.46 12.11
CA ASP A 100 15.76 -4.15 13.52
C ASP A 100 14.42 -4.03 14.28
N PRO A 101 14.12 -4.96 15.20
CA PRO A 101 12.87 -4.97 15.93
C PRO A 101 12.71 -3.79 16.91
N CYS A 102 13.83 -3.12 17.26
CA CYS A 102 13.84 -2.01 18.21
C CYS A 102 13.49 -0.68 17.54
N LYS A 103 13.65 -0.54 16.23
CA LYS A 103 13.32 0.69 15.48
C LYS A 103 11.81 0.81 15.19
N ARG A 104 11.00 0.78 16.24
CA ARG A 104 9.52 0.81 16.12
C ARG A 104 8.96 2.21 15.86
N LYS A 105 9.65 3.28 16.27
CA LYS A 105 9.09 4.65 16.31
C LYS A 105 9.80 5.66 15.42
N SER A 106 11.07 5.45 15.14
CA SER A 106 11.87 6.37 14.34
C SER A 106 13.08 5.67 13.74
N GLY A 107 13.51 6.16 12.59
CA GLY A 107 14.67 5.64 11.89
C GLY A 107 14.36 4.54 10.89
N ASN A 108 15.40 4.11 10.19
CA ASN A 108 15.33 3.08 9.16
C ASN A 108 15.26 1.67 9.78
N PRO A 109 14.16 0.92 9.66
CA PRO A 109 14.06 -0.41 10.23
C PRO A 109 14.95 -1.44 9.53
N PHE A 110 15.44 -1.13 8.33
CA PHE A 110 16.31 -2.00 7.54
C PHE A 110 17.80 -1.76 7.81
N ASP A 111 18.12 -0.74 8.60
CA ASP A 111 19.47 -0.51 9.09
C ASP A 111 19.73 -1.41 10.32
N THR A 112 20.39 -2.54 10.06
CA THR A 112 20.64 -3.60 11.04
C THR A 112 22.13 -3.73 11.43
N GLU A 113 22.98 -2.78 11.04
CA GLU A 113 24.41 -2.83 11.34
C GLU A 113 24.66 -2.82 12.85
N GLY A 114 25.44 -3.79 13.31
CA GLY A 114 25.85 -3.93 14.72
C GLY A 114 24.71 -4.27 15.70
N LYS A 115 23.52 -4.73 15.21
CA LYS A 115 22.36 -4.98 16.04
C LYS A 115 21.75 -6.35 15.83
N THR A 116 20.99 -6.81 16.84
CA THR A 116 20.17 -8.01 16.71
C THR A 116 19.10 -7.76 15.64
N SER A 117 19.18 -8.50 14.54
CA SER A 117 18.20 -8.43 13.47
C SER A 117 17.38 -9.70 13.39
N ILE A 118 16.15 -9.57 12.94
CA ILE A 118 15.25 -10.69 12.67
C ILE A 118 14.81 -10.68 11.20
N LYS A 119 14.68 -11.87 10.61
CA LYS A 119 14.15 -12.03 9.26
C LYS A 119 12.64 -11.81 9.28
N LYS A 120 12.17 -10.85 8.48
CA LYS A 120 10.75 -10.51 8.32
C LYS A 120 10.33 -10.55 6.86
N GLU A 121 9.07 -10.93 6.64
CA GLU A 121 8.39 -10.65 5.38
C GLU A 121 7.91 -9.20 5.37
N VAL A 122 8.19 -8.52 4.29
CA VAL A 122 7.84 -7.10 4.06
C VAL A 122 6.93 -7.02 2.85
N LEU A 123 5.72 -6.53 3.02
CA LEU A 123 4.79 -6.25 1.94
C LEU A 123 5.20 -4.97 1.22
N LEU A 124 5.20 -5.00 -0.11
CA LEU A 124 5.34 -3.82 -0.96
C LEU A 124 4.04 -3.53 -1.69
N MET A 125 3.53 -2.34 -1.49
CA MET A 125 2.26 -1.90 -2.08
C MET A 125 2.35 -0.50 -2.69
N GLU A 126 1.32 -0.14 -3.42
CA GLU A 126 1.18 1.14 -4.09
C GLU A 126 1.26 2.32 -3.12
N TYR A 127 2.07 3.32 -3.50
CA TYR A 127 2.04 4.63 -2.87
C TYR A 127 1.09 5.54 -3.64
N VAL A 128 -0.04 5.88 -3.04
CA VAL A 128 -1.01 6.82 -3.61
C VAL A 128 -0.60 8.23 -3.22
N ASN A 129 0.02 8.93 -4.15
CA ASN A 129 0.54 10.29 -3.91
C ASN A 129 -0.61 11.30 -3.74
N ASN A 130 -0.42 12.25 -2.81
CA ASN A 130 -1.38 13.35 -2.54
C ASN A 130 -2.81 12.85 -2.25
N ALA A 131 -2.92 11.74 -1.52
CA ALA A 131 -4.18 11.12 -1.16
C ALA A 131 -4.43 11.22 0.37
N PRO A 132 -5.08 12.29 0.85
CA PRO A 132 -5.49 12.38 2.24
C PRO A 132 -6.54 11.32 2.58
N LYS A 133 -6.66 11.02 3.86
CA LYS A 133 -7.67 10.07 4.37
C LYS A 133 -9.08 10.68 4.32
N LEU A 134 -10.08 9.85 4.08
CA LEU A 134 -11.49 10.27 4.10
C LEU A 134 -11.88 10.92 5.43
N CYS A 135 -11.34 10.45 6.56
CA CYS A 135 -11.60 11.07 7.86
C CYS A 135 -11.21 12.55 7.92
N SER A 136 -10.17 12.96 7.18
CA SER A 136 -9.75 14.36 7.10
C SER A 136 -10.76 15.22 6.32
N TYR A 137 -11.41 14.64 5.32
CA TYR A 137 -12.49 15.28 4.57
C TYR A 137 -13.75 15.44 5.44
N ILE A 138 -14.16 14.39 6.13
CA ILE A 138 -15.34 14.42 7.01
C ILE A 138 -15.19 15.47 8.13
N LYS A 139 -13.98 15.63 8.66
CA LYS A 139 -13.68 16.64 9.70
C LYS A 139 -13.54 18.06 9.17
N SER A 140 -13.46 18.26 7.86
CA SER A 140 -13.25 19.57 7.25
C SER A 140 -14.59 20.19 6.85
N SER A 141 -14.94 21.33 7.46
CA SER A 141 -16.12 22.12 7.08
C SER A 141 -16.02 22.76 5.68
N LYS A 142 -14.84 22.67 5.03
CA LYS A 142 -14.59 23.27 3.70
C LYS A 142 -14.88 22.31 2.54
N ILE A 143 -15.12 21.04 2.82
CA ILE A 143 -15.37 20.03 1.79
C ILE A 143 -16.87 19.93 1.53
N PRO A 144 -17.31 20.08 0.27
CA PRO A 144 -18.71 19.92 -0.09
C PRO A 144 -19.26 18.54 0.25
N GLU A 145 -20.46 18.47 0.80
CA GLU A 145 -21.09 17.21 1.22
C GLU A 145 -21.22 16.20 0.07
N ASN A 146 -21.49 16.66 -1.15
CA ASN A 146 -21.59 15.79 -2.32
C ASN A 146 -20.31 15.01 -2.60
N ILE A 147 -19.13 15.57 -2.29
CA ILE A 147 -17.85 14.83 -2.40
C ILE A 147 -17.80 13.70 -1.38
N ILE A 148 -18.24 13.96 -0.15
CA ILE A 148 -18.28 12.94 0.91
C ILE A 148 -19.26 11.82 0.52
N TYR A 149 -20.47 12.17 0.11
CA TYR A 149 -21.47 11.19 -0.33
C TYR A 149 -21.00 10.37 -1.54
N SER A 150 -20.40 11.03 -2.54
CA SER A 150 -19.84 10.34 -3.70
C SER A 150 -18.77 9.35 -3.30
N SER A 151 -17.87 9.74 -2.38
CA SER A 151 -16.80 8.88 -1.89
C SER A 151 -17.34 7.66 -1.15
N ILE A 152 -18.34 7.83 -0.29
CA ILE A 152 -19.00 6.73 0.41
C ILE A 152 -19.65 5.77 -0.59
N LYS A 153 -20.36 6.29 -1.60
CA LYS A 153 -20.97 5.45 -2.66
C LYS A 153 -19.91 4.65 -3.41
N GLN A 154 -18.79 5.27 -3.78
CA GLN A 154 -17.69 4.56 -4.46
C GLN A 154 -17.11 3.45 -3.58
N VAL A 155 -16.90 3.69 -2.29
CA VAL A 155 -16.42 2.68 -1.34
C VAL A 155 -17.39 1.51 -1.26
N LEU A 156 -18.70 1.78 -1.08
CA LEU A 156 -19.72 0.73 -0.99
C LEU A 156 -19.81 -0.08 -2.28
N LEU A 157 -19.74 0.57 -3.44
CA LEU A 157 -19.74 -0.10 -4.73
C LEU A 157 -18.51 -0.99 -4.89
N ALA A 158 -17.30 -0.47 -4.57
CA ALA A 158 -16.07 -1.23 -4.64
C ALA A 158 -16.10 -2.48 -3.76
N ILE A 159 -16.57 -2.35 -2.51
CA ILE A 159 -16.74 -3.49 -1.60
C ILE A 159 -17.75 -4.50 -2.17
N SER A 160 -18.90 -4.05 -2.68
CA SER A 160 -19.89 -4.94 -3.28
C SER A 160 -19.34 -5.72 -4.48
N ILE A 161 -18.54 -5.07 -5.33
CA ILE A 161 -17.87 -5.74 -6.46
C ILE A 161 -16.87 -6.78 -5.94
N ALA A 162 -16.03 -6.41 -4.96
CA ALA A 162 -15.03 -7.32 -4.40
C ALA A 162 -15.69 -8.53 -3.70
N GLN A 163 -16.78 -8.33 -2.97
CA GLN A 163 -17.58 -9.42 -2.38
C GLN A 163 -18.07 -10.40 -3.43
N ARG A 164 -18.67 -9.90 -4.50
CA ARG A 164 -19.23 -10.75 -5.56
C ARG A 164 -18.18 -11.48 -6.39
N LYS A 165 -17.02 -10.85 -6.62
CA LYS A 165 -15.98 -11.38 -7.52
C LYS A 165 -14.91 -12.18 -6.81
N LYS A 166 -14.67 -11.93 -5.53
CA LYS A 166 -13.55 -12.48 -4.76
C LYS A 166 -13.95 -13.02 -3.39
N ASN A 167 -15.22 -13.04 -3.03
CA ASN A 167 -15.72 -13.37 -1.69
C ASN A 167 -15.00 -12.55 -0.59
N PHE A 168 -14.71 -11.29 -0.90
CA PHE A 168 -13.91 -10.41 -0.05
C PHE A 168 -14.72 -9.84 1.09
N THR A 169 -14.14 -9.78 2.28
CA THR A 169 -14.65 -9.04 3.43
C THR A 169 -13.53 -8.21 4.03
N HIS A 170 -13.78 -6.92 4.25
CA HIS A 170 -12.73 -5.98 4.66
C HIS A 170 -12.35 -6.09 6.13
N TYR A 171 -13.29 -6.44 7.01
CA TYR A 171 -13.18 -6.57 8.48
C TYR A 171 -12.76 -5.32 9.26
N ASP A 172 -12.11 -4.33 8.63
CA ASP A 172 -11.60 -3.12 9.30
C ASP A 172 -11.86 -1.87 8.44
N LEU A 173 -13.07 -1.76 7.85
CA LEU A 173 -13.44 -0.63 7.00
C LEU A 173 -13.87 0.56 7.84
N HIS A 174 -13.03 1.59 7.85
CA HIS A 174 -13.32 2.88 8.46
C HIS A 174 -12.63 4.02 7.69
N SER A 175 -13.01 5.27 7.99
CA SER A 175 -12.58 6.45 7.21
C SER A 175 -11.06 6.72 7.21
N ASP A 176 -10.31 6.17 8.19
CA ASP A 176 -8.84 6.25 8.18
C ASP A 176 -8.17 5.26 7.22
N ASN A 177 -8.90 4.21 6.79
CA ASN A 177 -8.42 3.22 5.82
C ASN A 177 -8.87 3.52 4.38
N VAL A 178 -9.49 4.68 4.15
CA VAL A 178 -9.91 5.14 2.82
C VAL A 178 -9.08 6.36 2.43
N LEU A 179 -8.34 6.24 1.32
CA LEU A 179 -7.57 7.32 0.74
C LEU A 179 -8.37 8.02 -0.37
N MET A 180 -8.34 9.35 -0.38
CA MET A 180 -9.06 10.18 -1.32
C MET A 180 -8.08 10.70 -2.38
N LYS A 181 -8.22 10.26 -3.62
CA LYS A 181 -7.44 10.76 -4.75
C LYS A 181 -8.37 11.45 -5.74
N ARG A 182 -8.05 12.70 -6.10
CA ARG A 182 -8.76 13.40 -7.16
C ARG A 182 -8.45 12.75 -8.50
N CYS A 183 -9.47 12.48 -9.28
CA CYS A 183 -9.38 12.02 -10.67
C CYS A 183 -9.78 13.16 -11.59
N ASP A 184 -9.02 13.36 -12.66
CA ASP A 184 -9.30 14.39 -13.68
C ASP A 184 -10.25 13.89 -14.77
N LYS A 185 -10.65 12.63 -14.69
CA LYS A 185 -11.63 11.98 -15.60
C LYS A 185 -12.62 11.19 -14.77
N ASP A 186 -13.85 11.16 -15.24
CA ASP A 186 -14.86 10.23 -14.73
C ASP A 186 -14.39 8.79 -14.97
N LEU A 187 -14.48 7.98 -13.91
CA LEU A 187 -14.09 6.58 -13.92
C LEU A 187 -15.29 5.71 -14.29
#